data_7e28ead44f6b17fadc317efe4fd86e8d
#
_entry.id   7e28ead44f6b17fadc317efe4fd86e8d
#
_cell.length_a   1.000
_cell.length_b   1.000
_cell.length_c   1.000
_cell.angle_alpha   90.00
_cell.angle_beta   90.00
_cell.angle_gamma   90.00
#
_symmetry.space_group_name_H-M   'P 1'
#
loop_
_entity.id
_entity.type
_entity.pdbx_description
1 polymer ?
#
loop_
_entity_poly.entity_id
_entity_poly.type
_entity_poly.pdbx_seq_one_letter_code
_entity_poly.pdbx_strand_id
1 'polypeptide(L)'
;LLVKRASARVRPVGALWRLRGYLKPFRLQMVMMFAAALGAVTAEIIIPLLTKSVVDGAIAHGARRLLIPLALAAIGLGVAEALLNLIRRWIQAGAVAAMEKTIRDDLYAHLQRLPASFHDDWQSGQLLSRATTDLSSIRRFAGFGLIFMVTNVMTFVAVVALLINLNWWLGLVTAAVFAPVLPVCFRFEKRYRVLSRRVQDQQGDLATLIEEAATGIRVLKALGRGPQAAARHDAQATRVYRTQVEKAGLLGSFWALLDLIPNAVIGIVIVLGALAVAGHSLTLGGLVAFITLALQLVWPVEALGYIIASGQEAATAAQRVLEIFDTQPDITDKDQDQDFSERSGLRAVPDSPAPRPAEAAREGSRGHLVFDHVSFRYPGAAEPVLRDIVLELPPGQTVVLTGATGSGKSTLLQLVPRLADATSGAVLLDGRDIRDLPLERLRVAVGCAFEDATLFSASVRENVMFGAPDADEDAVEAALTAAQARFAFDLPWGLDTRIGEQGMALSGGQRQRIALARAILAQPDVLILDDPLSALDVHTEERVTRALHEILAGATALVVAHRPSTVALADTVALLSGGVIAATGSHRHLLASNPEYADLMDTEDLKEIA
;
A
#
# COMPACT_ATOMS: atom_id res chain seq x y z
N LEU A 1 -10.81 0.38 18.34
CA LEU A 1 -10.49 -0.54 19.47
C LEU A 1 -11.05 -1.97 19.29
N LEU A 2 -11.53 -2.39 18.08
CA LEU A 2 -12.21 -3.69 17.87
C LEU A 2 -11.71 -4.52 16.69
N VAL A 3 -10.52 -4.26 16.12
CA VAL A 3 -9.92 -5.20 15.17
C VAL A 3 -8.87 -6.07 15.88
N LYS A 4 -9.31 -6.86 16.85
CA LYS A 4 -8.63 -8.06 17.31
C LYS A 4 -9.36 -9.29 16.75
N ARG A 5 -9.50 -9.41 15.45
CA ARG A 5 -9.73 -10.72 14.84
C ARG A 5 -8.41 -11.46 14.79
N ALA A 6 -8.45 -12.68 15.27
CA ALA A 6 -7.36 -13.60 15.45
C ALA A 6 -6.56 -13.83 14.15
N SER A 7 -5.63 -12.95 13.82
CA SER A 7 -4.51 -13.36 13.00
C SER A 7 -3.71 -14.34 13.86
N ALA A 8 -3.75 -15.62 13.55
CA ALA A 8 -2.81 -16.57 14.08
C ALA A 8 -1.44 -15.89 14.02
N ARG A 9 -0.79 -15.67 15.18
CA ARG A 9 0.50 -14.99 15.28
C ARG A 9 1.52 -15.80 14.49
N VAL A 10 1.55 -15.59 13.17
CA VAL A 10 2.62 -16.11 12.32
C VAL A 10 3.89 -15.46 12.83
N ARG A 11 4.85 -16.28 13.28
CA ARG A 11 6.15 -15.75 13.69
C ARG A 11 6.72 -14.94 12.53
N PRO A 12 7.30 -13.73 12.75
CA PRO A 12 7.72 -12.82 11.67
C PRO A 12 8.56 -13.49 10.57
N VAL A 13 9.42 -14.43 10.94
CA VAL A 13 10.22 -15.22 9.98
C VAL A 13 9.36 -16.08 9.06
N GLY A 14 8.21 -16.58 9.55
CA GLY A 14 7.26 -17.34 8.73
C GLY A 14 6.59 -16.53 7.64
N ALA A 15 6.44 -15.21 7.85
CA ALA A 15 5.87 -14.30 6.85
C ALA A 15 6.78 -14.17 5.60
N LEU A 16 8.07 -13.96 5.79
CA LEU A 16 9.03 -13.93 4.67
C LEU A 16 9.06 -15.26 3.90
N TRP A 17 8.93 -16.38 4.61
CA TRP A 17 8.91 -17.70 3.97
C TRP A 17 7.68 -17.91 3.08
N ARG A 18 6.52 -17.33 3.44
CA ARG A 18 5.32 -17.39 2.59
C ARG A 18 5.54 -16.64 1.25
N LEU A 19 6.29 -15.53 1.26
CA LEU A 19 6.60 -14.76 0.04
C LEU A 19 7.63 -15.41 -0.87
N ARG A 20 8.25 -16.55 -0.47
CA ARG A 20 9.21 -17.30 -1.33
C ARG A 20 8.63 -17.72 -2.69
N GLY A 21 7.28 -17.83 -2.79
CA GLY A 21 6.58 -18.12 -4.03
C GLY A 21 6.96 -17.15 -5.16
N TYR A 22 7.11 -15.88 -4.82
CA TYR A 22 7.49 -14.82 -5.76
C TYR A 22 8.93 -14.91 -6.28
N LEU A 23 9.78 -15.69 -5.62
CA LEU A 23 11.15 -15.97 -6.08
C LEU A 23 11.22 -17.18 -7.05
N LYS A 24 10.16 -17.99 -7.13
CA LYS A 24 10.16 -19.19 -7.99
C LYS A 24 10.45 -18.90 -9.48
N PRO A 25 9.91 -17.85 -10.11
CA PRO A 25 10.21 -17.54 -11.51
C PRO A 25 11.70 -17.22 -11.75
N PHE A 26 12.40 -16.76 -10.72
CA PHE A 26 13.79 -16.30 -10.79
C PHE A 26 14.82 -17.34 -10.30
N ARG A 27 14.43 -18.63 -10.20
CA ARG A 27 15.29 -19.71 -9.66
C ARG A 27 16.65 -19.80 -10.35
N LEU A 28 16.66 -19.74 -11.69
CA LEU A 28 17.91 -19.81 -12.46
C LEU A 28 18.81 -18.62 -12.14
N GLN A 29 18.24 -17.42 -12.10
CA GLN A 29 18.96 -16.19 -11.75
C GLN A 29 19.52 -16.25 -10.33
N MET A 30 18.75 -16.79 -9.37
CA MET A 30 19.22 -17.01 -8.00
C MET A 30 20.38 -17.99 -7.94
N VAL A 31 20.31 -19.11 -8.67
CA VAL A 31 21.40 -20.09 -8.73
C VAL A 31 22.66 -19.44 -9.34
N MET A 32 22.54 -18.73 -10.46
CA MET A 32 23.65 -18.01 -11.07
C MET A 32 24.27 -16.96 -10.13
N MET A 33 23.44 -16.25 -9.39
CA MET A 33 23.85 -15.25 -8.41
C MET A 33 24.62 -15.90 -7.23
N PHE A 34 24.13 -17.02 -6.71
CA PHE A 34 24.85 -17.78 -5.66
C PHE A 34 26.15 -18.40 -6.18
N ALA A 35 26.17 -18.90 -7.41
CA ALA A 35 27.39 -19.42 -8.02
C ALA A 35 28.43 -18.31 -8.21
N ALA A 36 28.01 -17.12 -8.69
CA ALA A 36 28.89 -15.97 -8.81
C ALA A 36 29.40 -15.48 -7.45
N ALA A 37 28.53 -15.48 -6.41
CA ALA A 37 28.92 -15.14 -5.05
C ALA A 37 29.95 -16.13 -4.48
N LEU A 38 29.72 -17.43 -4.67
CA LEU A 38 30.65 -18.48 -4.24
C LEU A 38 32.01 -18.35 -4.95
N GLY A 39 31.98 -18.11 -6.27
CA GLY A 39 33.19 -17.87 -7.04
C GLY A 39 33.98 -16.64 -6.58
N ALA A 40 33.27 -15.55 -6.27
CA ALA A 40 33.88 -14.33 -5.76
C ALA A 40 34.54 -14.54 -4.39
N VAL A 41 33.83 -15.17 -3.44
CA VAL A 41 34.37 -15.54 -2.11
C VAL A 41 35.58 -16.46 -2.23
N THR A 42 35.53 -17.43 -3.15
CA THR A 42 36.66 -18.34 -3.40
C THR A 42 37.88 -17.59 -3.91
N ALA A 43 37.69 -16.67 -4.88
CA ALA A 43 38.78 -15.84 -5.41
C ALA A 43 39.38 -14.95 -4.32
N GLU A 44 38.52 -14.30 -3.51
CA GLU A 44 38.91 -13.44 -2.38
C GLU A 44 39.80 -14.20 -1.36
N ILE A 45 39.45 -15.45 -1.04
CA ILE A 45 40.21 -16.30 -0.11
C ILE A 45 41.52 -16.83 -0.70
N ILE A 46 41.60 -17.08 -2.01
CA ILE A 46 42.79 -17.59 -2.66
C ILE A 46 43.91 -16.53 -2.73
N ILE A 47 43.58 -15.24 -2.85
CA ILE A 47 44.56 -14.15 -2.98
C ILE A 47 45.56 -14.14 -1.78
N PRO A 48 45.17 -14.21 -0.50
CA PRO A 48 46.10 -14.33 0.63
C PRO A 48 47.01 -15.58 0.57
N LEU A 49 46.50 -16.70 0.04
CA LEU A 49 47.26 -17.93 -0.11
C LEU A 49 48.31 -17.81 -1.22
N LEU A 50 48.01 -17.08 -2.31
CA LEU A 50 49.00 -16.72 -3.33
C LEU A 50 50.08 -15.78 -2.76
N THR A 51 49.70 -14.82 -1.93
CA THR A 51 50.64 -13.93 -1.23
C THR A 51 51.60 -14.72 -0.35
N LYS A 52 51.08 -15.75 0.37
CA LYS A 52 51.91 -16.70 1.11
C LYS A 52 52.96 -17.33 0.19
N SER A 53 52.53 -17.85 -0.98
CA SER A 53 53.39 -18.52 -1.93
C SER A 53 54.45 -17.57 -2.52
N VAL A 54 54.14 -16.29 -2.71
CA VAL A 54 55.10 -15.26 -3.13
C VAL A 54 56.15 -15.03 -2.04
N VAL A 55 55.75 -14.88 -0.79
CA VAL A 55 56.66 -14.61 0.32
C VAL A 55 57.57 -15.81 0.60
N ASP A 56 57.01 -17.00 0.73
CA ASP A 56 57.73 -18.21 1.09
C ASP A 56 58.59 -18.74 -0.08
N GLY A 57 58.05 -18.76 -1.31
CA GLY A 57 58.73 -19.33 -2.46
C GLY A 57 59.66 -18.34 -3.16
N ALA A 58 59.13 -17.22 -3.62
CA ALA A 58 59.86 -16.29 -4.47
C ALA A 58 60.83 -15.41 -3.68
N ILE A 59 60.45 -14.95 -2.48
CA ILE A 59 61.28 -14.05 -1.66
C ILE A 59 62.23 -14.84 -0.75
N ALA A 60 61.72 -15.73 0.08
CA ALA A 60 62.50 -16.45 1.08
C ALA A 60 63.50 -17.47 0.45
N HIS A 61 63.10 -18.16 -0.62
CA HIS A 61 63.94 -19.14 -1.30
C HIS A 61 64.62 -18.61 -2.60
N GLY A 62 64.50 -17.31 -2.92
CA GLY A 62 65.13 -16.66 -4.05
C GLY A 62 64.59 -17.09 -5.43
N ALA A 63 63.42 -17.74 -5.48
CA ALA A 63 62.82 -18.26 -6.72
C ALA A 63 62.16 -17.12 -7.55
N ARG A 64 62.96 -16.11 -7.98
CA ARG A 64 62.46 -14.88 -8.65
C ARG A 64 61.64 -15.17 -9.90
N ARG A 65 61.81 -16.33 -10.56
CA ARG A 65 61.03 -16.76 -11.74
C ARG A 65 59.54 -16.94 -11.44
N LEU A 66 59.17 -17.18 -10.19
CA LEU A 66 57.78 -17.37 -9.77
C LEU A 66 57.06 -16.06 -9.48
N LEU A 67 57.77 -14.91 -9.35
CA LEU A 67 57.14 -13.63 -8.99
C LEU A 67 56.14 -13.16 -10.04
N ILE A 68 56.53 -13.16 -11.33
CA ILE A 68 55.64 -12.68 -12.39
C ILE A 68 54.39 -13.58 -12.56
N PRO A 69 54.52 -14.92 -12.65
CA PRO A 69 53.34 -15.78 -12.76
C PRO A 69 52.38 -15.66 -11.56
N LEU A 70 52.89 -15.58 -10.32
CA LEU A 70 52.07 -15.44 -9.15
C LEU A 70 51.40 -14.07 -9.05
N ALA A 71 52.11 -13.00 -9.44
CA ALA A 71 51.53 -11.66 -9.53
C ALA A 71 50.40 -11.59 -10.59
N LEU A 72 50.63 -12.17 -11.76
CA LEU A 72 49.61 -12.25 -12.82
C LEU A 72 48.41 -13.09 -12.37
N ALA A 73 48.63 -14.19 -11.66
CA ALA A 73 47.56 -15.00 -11.09
C ALA A 73 46.74 -14.23 -10.05
N ALA A 74 47.40 -13.46 -9.19
CA ALA A 74 46.70 -12.62 -8.20
C ALA A 74 45.88 -11.50 -8.87
N ILE A 75 46.43 -10.83 -9.89
CA ILE A 75 45.71 -9.82 -10.67
C ILE A 75 44.53 -10.48 -11.41
N GLY A 76 44.76 -11.63 -12.06
CA GLY A 76 43.71 -12.37 -12.76
C GLY A 76 42.56 -12.78 -11.85
N LEU A 77 42.87 -13.25 -10.63
CA LEU A 77 41.85 -13.57 -9.60
C LEU A 77 41.10 -12.31 -9.12
N GLY A 78 41.81 -11.20 -8.91
CA GLY A 78 41.15 -9.95 -8.52
C GLY A 78 40.20 -9.41 -9.61
N VAL A 79 40.60 -9.52 -10.88
CA VAL A 79 39.72 -9.19 -12.01
C VAL A 79 38.54 -10.14 -12.10
N ALA A 80 38.76 -11.45 -11.91
CA ALA A 80 37.68 -12.44 -11.90
C ALA A 80 36.69 -12.20 -10.75
N GLU A 81 37.20 -11.91 -9.57
CA GLU A 81 36.38 -11.52 -8.41
C GLU A 81 35.52 -10.30 -8.71
N ALA A 82 36.11 -9.23 -9.25
CA ALA A 82 35.39 -7.99 -9.61
C ALA A 82 34.29 -8.27 -10.64
N LEU A 83 34.57 -9.07 -11.68
CA LEU A 83 33.62 -9.46 -12.71
C LEU A 83 32.46 -10.31 -12.11
N LEU A 84 32.79 -11.28 -11.26
CA LEU A 84 31.77 -12.11 -10.58
C LEU A 84 30.87 -11.27 -9.67
N ASN A 85 31.46 -10.32 -8.95
CA ASN A 85 30.69 -9.38 -8.13
C ASN A 85 29.81 -8.45 -8.98
N LEU A 86 30.27 -8.00 -10.14
CA LEU A 86 29.50 -7.20 -11.09
C LEU A 86 28.30 -8.01 -11.63
N ILE A 87 28.56 -9.22 -12.12
CA ILE A 87 27.52 -10.14 -12.63
C ILE A 87 26.49 -10.43 -11.55
N ARG A 88 26.93 -10.76 -10.36
CA ARG A 88 26.07 -11.01 -9.20
C ARG A 88 25.15 -9.82 -8.93
N ARG A 89 25.70 -8.59 -8.84
CA ARG A 89 24.94 -7.36 -8.56
C ARG A 89 23.93 -7.07 -9.66
N TRP A 90 24.31 -7.30 -10.91
CA TRP A 90 23.42 -7.03 -12.06
C TRP A 90 22.22 -7.99 -12.09
N ILE A 91 22.47 -9.30 -11.94
CA ILE A 91 21.41 -10.32 -11.86
C ILE A 91 20.50 -10.03 -10.66
N GLN A 92 21.08 -9.72 -9.50
CA GLN A 92 20.37 -9.40 -8.27
C GLN A 92 19.42 -8.21 -8.45
N ALA A 93 19.88 -7.11 -9.03
CA ALA A 93 19.06 -5.91 -9.20
C ALA A 93 17.81 -6.21 -10.04
N GLY A 94 17.97 -6.93 -11.17
CA GLY A 94 16.86 -7.29 -12.05
C GLY A 94 15.83 -8.22 -11.37
N ALA A 95 16.30 -9.31 -10.77
CA ALA A 95 15.42 -10.30 -10.16
C ALA A 95 14.60 -9.73 -8.97
N VAL A 96 15.26 -8.91 -8.14
CA VAL A 96 14.63 -8.35 -6.95
C VAL A 96 13.65 -7.23 -7.29
N ALA A 97 13.96 -6.40 -8.30
CA ALA A 97 13.05 -5.38 -8.79
C ALA A 97 11.79 -6.00 -9.44
N ALA A 98 11.97 -7.07 -10.21
CA ALA A 98 10.86 -7.80 -10.82
C ALA A 98 9.98 -8.49 -9.76
N MET A 99 10.57 -9.07 -8.71
CA MET A 99 9.82 -9.61 -7.56
C MET A 99 8.98 -8.53 -6.88
N GLU A 100 9.57 -7.36 -6.59
CA GLU A 100 8.84 -6.23 -5.97
C GLU A 100 7.67 -5.79 -6.85
N LYS A 101 7.90 -5.67 -8.18
CA LYS A 101 6.84 -5.32 -9.13
C LYS A 101 5.70 -6.32 -9.07
N THR A 102 5.99 -7.62 -9.13
CA THR A 102 4.94 -8.66 -9.12
C THR A 102 4.14 -8.62 -7.82
N ILE A 103 4.79 -8.48 -6.65
CA ILE A 103 4.07 -8.37 -5.37
C ILE A 103 3.20 -7.11 -5.35
N ARG A 104 3.68 -5.98 -5.89
CA ARG A 104 2.93 -4.73 -5.95
C ARG A 104 1.72 -4.85 -6.87
N ASP A 105 1.89 -5.45 -8.04
CA ASP A 105 0.80 -5.67 -8.99
C ASP A 105 -0.29 -6.58 -8.38
N ASP A 106 0.11 -7.69 -7.74
CA ASP A 106 -0.83 -8.59 -7.07
C ASP A 106 -1.52 -7.91 -5.86
N LEU A 107 -0.77 -7.11 -5.07
CA LEU A 107 -1.32 -6.36 -3.95
C LEU A 107 -2.36 -5.34 -4.43
N TYR A 108 -2.04 -4.60 -5.50
CA TYR A 108 -2.96 -3.63 -6.08
C TYR A 108 -4.22 -4.31 -6.63
N ALA A 109 -4.05 -5.40 -7.38
CA ALA A 109 -5.18 -6.18 -7.89
C ALA A 109 -6.05 -6.76 -6.78
N HIS A 110 -5.44 -7.18 -5.67
CA HIS A 110 -6.17 -7.68 -4.50
C HIS A 110 -6.95 -6.56 -3.79
N LEU A 111 -6.33 -5.39 -3.57
CA LEU A 111 -6.99 -4.23 -2.98
C LEU A 111 -8.22 -3.79 -3.78
N GLN A 112 -8.19 -3.87 -5.12
CA GLN A 112 -9.34 -3.54 -5.97
C GLN A 112 -10.54 -4.51 -5.80
N ARG A 113 -10.31 -5.71 -5.29
CA ARG A 113 -11.36 -6.72 -5.06
C ARG A 113 -11.95 -6.67 -3.66
N LEU A 114 -11.24 -6.05 -2.72
CA LEU A 114 -11.74 -5.94 -1.36
C LEU A 114 -12.97 -5.01 -1.30
N PRO A 115 -13.95 -5.32 -0.44
CA PRO A 115 -15.18 -4.54 -0.34
C PRO A 115 -14.91 -3.12 0.17
N ALA A 116 -15.85 -2.20 -0.09
CA ALA A 116 -15.76 -0.81 0.38
C ALA A 116 -15.57 -0.72 1.89
N SER A 117 -16.23 -1.58 2.67
CA SER A 117 -16.09 -1.66 4.13
C SER A 117 -14.66 -1.89 4.61
N PHE A 118 -13.84 -2.62 3.85
CA PHE A 118 -12.42 -2.76 4.16
C PHE A 118 -11.69 -1.41 4.03
N HIS A 119 -11.98 -0.66 2.97
CA HIS A 119 -11.34 0.64 2.72
C HIS A 119 -11.80 1.71 3.71
N ASP A 120 -13.04 1.63 4.21
CA ASP A 120 -13.57 2.51 5.26
C ASP A 120 -12.88 2.27 6.61
N ASP A 121 -12.56 1.01 6.93
CA ASP A 121 -11.85 0.64 8.16
C ASP A 121 -10.34 0.98 8.12
N TRP A 122 -9.77 1.16 6.93
CA TRP A 122 -8.35 1.36 6.74
C TRP A 122 -8.00 2.77 6.28
N GLN A 123 -7.09 3.43 6.99
CA GLN A 123 -6.57 4.71 6.56
C GLN A 123 -5.77 4.54 5.25
N SER A 124 -6.08 5.35 4.24
CA SER A 124 -5.42 5.33 2.92
C SER A 124 -3.89 5.40 3.00
N GLY A 125 -3.35 6.22 3.93
CA GLY A 125 -1.91 6.31 4.18
C GLY A 125 -1.27 5.00 4.67
N GLN A 126 -2.01 4.15 5.39
CA GLN A 126 -1.51 2.84 5.80
C GLN A 126 -1.42 1.88 4.62
N LEU A 127 -2.42 1.87 3.74
CA LEU A 127 -2.41 1.05 2.52
C LEU A 127 -1.29 1.49 1.58
N LEU A 128 -1.11 2.80 1.39
CA LEU A 128 -0.01 3.37 0.60
C LEU A 128 1.35 2.97 1.17
N SER A 129 1.54 3.06 2.49
CA SER A 129 2.79 2.65 3.16
C SER A 129 3.11 1.17 2.90
N ARG A 130 2.09 0.29 2.89
CA ARG A 130 2.28 -1.14 2.60
C ARG A 130 2.66 -1.40 1.15
N ALA A 131 2.03 -0.69 0.21
CA ALA A 131 2.33 -0.82 -1.22
C ALA A 131 3.69 -0.20 -1.64
N THR A 132 4.28 0.66 -0.80
CA THR A 132 5.53 1.37 -1.10
C THR A 132 6.65 1.02 -0.13
N THR A 133 6.58 1.50 1.11
CA THR A 133 7.65 1.41 2.10
C THR A 133 7.90 -0.03 2.55
N ASP A 134 6.83 -0.79 2.84
CA ASP A 134 6.96 -2.18 3.29
C ASP A 134 7.52 -3.07 2.18
N LEU A 135 7.06 -2.92 0.94
CA LEU A 135 7.62 -3.66 -0.20
C LEU A 135 9.09 -3.30 -0.44
N SER A 136 9.46 -2.02 -0.28
CA SER A 136 10.86 -1.59 -0.38
C SER A 136 11.73 -2.22 0.72
N SER A 137 11.22 -2.41 1.94
CA SER A 137 11.94 -3.09 3.03
C SER A 137 12.13 -4.59 2.73
N ILE A 138 11.09 -5.25 2.19
CA ILE A 138 11.19 -6.65 1.73
C ILE A 138 12.21 -6.76 0.59
N ARG A 139 12.17 -5.85 -0.39
CA ARG A 139 13.11 -5.79 -1.51
C ARG A 139 14.56 -5.64 -1.03
N ARG A 140 14.82 -4.70 -0.12
CA ARG A 140 16.17 -4.46 0.42
C ARG A 140 16.73 -5.72 1.08
N PHE A 141 15.92 -6.39 1.89
CA PHE A 141 16.35 -7.62 2.56
C PHE A 141 16.53 -8.79 1.57
N ALA A 142 15.60 -9.01 0.66
CA ALA A 142 15.70 -10.07 -0.35
C ALA A 142 16.92 -9.86 -1.27
N GLY A 143 17.20 -8.61 -1.63
CA GLY A 143 18.35 -8.26 -2.45
C GLY A 143 19.66 -8.30 -1.68
N PHE A 144 19.79 -7.48 -0.66
CA PHE A 144 21.05 -7.31 0.06
C PHE A 144 21.18 -8.29 1.24
N GLY A 145 20.19 -8.30 2.14
CA GLY A 145 20.30 -9.00 3.42
C GLY A 145 20.50 -10.51 3.30
N LEU A 146 19.68 -11.18 2.49
CA LEU A 146 19.72 -12.64 2.36
C LEU A 146 21.05 -13.11 1.74
N ILE A 147 21.50 -12.44 0.69
CA ILE A 147 22.74 -12.83 -0.03
C ILE A 147 23.94 -12.58 0.87
N PHE A 148 24.02 -11.38 1.46
CA PHE A 148 25.13 -11.05 2.36
C PHE A 148 25.14 -11.94 3.61
N MET A 149 23.97 -12.36 4.12
CA MET A 149 23.92 -13.32 5.21
C MET A 149 24.59 -14.66 4.82
N VAL A 150 24.26 -15.19 3.64
CA VAL A 150 24.82 -16.47 3.18
C VAL A 150 26.31 -16.32 2.87
N THR A 151 26.70 -15.28 2.11
CA THR A 151 28.12 -15.07 1.73
C THR A 151 28.98 -14.79 2.96
N ASN A 152 28.55 -13.97 3.91
CA ASN A 152 29.30 -13.66 5.13
C ASN A 152 29.47 -14.90 6.02
N VAL A 153 28.45 -15.73 6.17
CA VAL A 153 28.57 -17.00 6.92
C VAL A 153 29.56 -17.93 6.22
N MET A 154 29.50 -18.05 4.89
CA MET A 154 30.42 -18.87 4.12
C MET A 154 31.87 -18.36 4.25
N THR A 155 32.09 -17.03 4.06
CA THR A 155 33.41 -16.41 4.21
C THR A 155 33.95 -16.66 5.61
N PHE A 156 33.14 -16.41 6.64
CA PHE A 156 33.55 -16.63 8.05
C PHE A 156 33.98 -18.07 8.29
N VAL A 157 33.15 -19.05 7.92
CA VAL A 157 33.45 -20.48 8.11
C VAL A 157 34.69 -20.90 7.30
N ALA A 158 34.80 -20.49 6.03
CA ALA A 158 35.92 -20.86 5.19
C ALA A 158 37.25 -20.24 5.68
N VAL A 159 37.24 -18.94 6.05
CA VAL A 159 38.43 -18.26 6.56
C VAL A 159 38.87 -18.85 7.89
N VAL A 160 37.95 -19.07 8.86
CA VAL A 160 38.29 -19.68 10.15
C VAL A 160 38.87 -21.09 9.96
N ALA A 161 38.27 -21.92 9.06
CA ALA A 161 38.81 -23.24 8.73
C ALA A 161 40.24 -23.16 8.16
N LEU A 162 40.51 -22.19 7.29
CA LEU A 162 41.85 -21.95 6.73
C LEU A 162 42.86 -21.46 7.76
N LEU A 163 42.45 -20.55 8.67
CA LEU A 163 43.30 -20.08 9.75
C LEU A 163 43.70 -21.24 10.68
N ILE A 164 42.76 -22.14 11.03
CA ILE A 164 43.03 -23.35 11.80
C ILE A 164 43.98 -24.31 11.06
N ASN A 165 43.81 -24.43 9.73
CA ASN A 165 44.68 -25.26 8.91
C ASN A 165 46.10 -24.70 8.79
N LEU A 166 46.26 -23.37 8.69
CA LEU A 166 47.59 -22.72 8.63
C LEU A 166 48.35 -22.87 9.95
N ASN A 167 47.69 -22.64 11.07
CA ASN A 167 48.19 -22.88 12.42
C ASN A 167 47.01 -23.06 13.38
N TRP A 168 46.79 -24.30 13.84
CA TRP A 168 45.59 -24.68 14.60
C TRP A 168 45.40 -23.88 15.89
N TRP A 169 46.50 -23.62 16.61
CA TRP A 169 46.46 -22.92 17.86
C TRP A 169 46.14 -21.43 17.67
N LEU A 170 46.84 -20.77 16.75
CA LEU A 170 46.61 -19.37 16.42
C LEU A 170 45.23 -19.13 15.81
N GLY A 171 44.75 -20.07 14.98
CA GLY A 171 43.39 -20.06 14.45
C GLY A 171 42.31 -20.15 15.52
N LEU A 172 42.49 -21.01 16.52
CA LEU A 172 41.59 -21.12 17.67
C LEU A 172 41.59 -19.84 18.53
N VAL A 173 42.76 -19.25 18.81
CA VAL A 173 42.84 -17.96 19.51
C VAL A 173 42.08 -16.87 18.75
N THR A 174 42.30 -16.78 17.44
CA THR A 174 41.57 -15.82 16.60
C THR A 174 40.07 -16.02 16.67
N ALA A 175 39.58 -17.25 16.51
CA ALA A 175 38.16 -17.58 16.62
C ALA A 175 37.59 -17.25 18.01
N ALA A 176 38.36 -17.49 19.09
CA ALA A 176 37.95 -17.19 20.46
C ALA A 176 37.82 -15.68 20.70
N VAL A 177 38.69 -14.85 20.10
CA VAL A 177 38.61 -13.37 20.23
C VAL A 177 37.40 -12.81 19.46
N PHE A 178 36.98 -13.43 18.35
CA PHE A 178 35.77 -13.06 17.64
C PHE A 178 34.47 -13.57 18.29
N ALA A 179 34.54 -14.64 19.11
CA ALA A 179 33.34 -15.24 19.71
C ALA A 179 32.46 -14.25 20.52
N PRO A 180 33.00 -13.26 21.29
CA PRO A 180 32.19 -12.29 22.03
C PRO A 180 31.40 -11.32 21.14
N VAL A 181 31.75 -11.16 19.85
CA VAL A 181 31.09 -10.21 18.95
C VAL A 181 29.59 -10.53 18.81
N LEU A 182 29.22 -11.78 18.63
CA LEU A 182 27.82 -12.20 18.49
C LEU A 182 26.94 -11.75 19.68
N PRO A 183 27.25 -12.08 20.94
CA PRO A 183 26.45 -11.63 22.07
C PRO A 183 26.46 -10.11 22.24
N VAL A 184 27.55 -9.42 21.89
CA VAL A 184 27.61 -7.95 21.86
C VAL A 184 26.64 -7.39 20.83
N CYS A 185 26.63 -7.90 19.60
CA CYS A 185 25.70 -7.47 18.55
C CYS A 185 24.23 -7.66 18.98
N PHE A 186 23.86 -8.81 19.56
CA PHE A 186 22.51 -9.06 20.05
C PHE A 186 22.10 -8.11 21.18
N ARG A 187 23.03 -7.83 22.11
CA ARG A 187 22.76 -6.92 23.23
C ARG A 187 22.62 -5.46 22.78
N PHE A 188 23.48 -5.04 21.85
CA PHE A 188 23.39 -3.74 21.20
C PHE A 188 22.07 -3.57 20.47
N GLU A 189 21.72 -4.52 19.59
CA GLU A 189 20.52 -4.48 18.77
C GLU A 189 19.25 -4.36 19.64
N LYS A 190 19.17 -5.09 20.75
CA LYS A 190 18.05 -4.98 21.70
C LYS A 190 17.91 -3.56 22.28
N ARG A 191 19.02 -2.91 22.68
CA ARG A 191 19.01 -1.54 23.23
C ARG A 191 18.73 -0.51 22.14
N TYR A 192 19.37 -0.65 20.99
CA TYR A 192 19.23 0.24 19.85
C TYR A 192 17.78 0.29 19.34
N ARG A 193 17.10 -0.85 19.28
CA ARG A 193 15.71 -0.95 18.89
C ARG A 193 14.77 -0.16 19.81
N VAL A 194 14.99 -0.24 21.13
CA VAL A 194 14.18 0.50 22.09
C VAL A 194 14.38 2.02 21.93
N LEU A 195 15.64 2.47 21.81
CA LEU A 195 15.94 3.88 21.59
C LEU A 195 15.43 4.38 20.24
N SER A 196 15.58 3.58 19.20
CA SER A 196 15.10 3.93 17.86
C SER A 196 13.58 4.10 17.82
N ARG A 197 12.82 3.22 18.50
CA ARG A 197 11.37 3.40 18.66
C ARG A 197 11.04 4.69 19.39
N ARG A 198 11.70 4.95 20.53
CA ARG A 198 11.46 6.18 21.29
C ARG A 198 11.71 7.43 20.46
N VAL A 199 12.77 7.44 19.63
CA VAL A 199 13.04 8.55 18.70
C VAL A 199 11.91 8.68 17.67
N GLN A 200 11.46 7.57 17.09
CA GLN A 200 10.35 7.58 16.11
C GLN A 200 9.03 8.09 16.70
N ASP A 201 8.68 7.64 17.91
CA ASP A 201 7.48 8.10 18.61
C ASP A 201 7.54 9.61 18.88
N GLN A 202 8.69 10.10 19.41
CA GLN A 202 8.91 11.52 19.68
C GLN A 202 8.95 12.38 18.41
N GLN A 203 9.46 11.85 17.28
CA GLN A 203 9.42 12.52 15.98
C GLN A 203 7.99 12.58 15.43
N GLY A 204 7.19 11.53 15.65
CA GLY A 204 5.76 11.52 15.34
C GLY A 204 5.02 12.63 16.11
N ASP A 205 5.22 12.72 17.42
CA ASP A 205 4.64 13.78 18.25
C ASP A 205 5.05 15.18 17.76
N LEU A 206 6.32 15.36 17.37
CA LEU A 206 6.82 16.61 16.82
C LEU A 206 6.16 16.96 15.48
N ALA A 207 6.01 15.97 14.59
CA ALA A 207 5.35 16.15 13.32
C ALA A 207 3.87 16.57 13.50
N THR A 208 3.14 15.93 14.44
CA THR A 208 1.76 16.31 14.79
C THR A 208 1.67 17.75 15.27
N LEU A 209 2.60 18.20 16.15
CA LEU A 209 2.63 19.58 16.62
C LEU A 209 2.85 20.59 15.47
N ILE A 210 3.70 20.24 14.49
CA ILE A 210 3.95 21.08 13.32
C ILE A 210 2.69 21.13 12.43
N GLU A 211 2.08 19.98 12.19
CA GLU A 211 0.85 19.86 11.38
C GLU A 211 -0.31 20.65 12.00
N GLU A 212 -0.55 20.50 13.31
CA GLU A 212 -1.55 21.27 14.06
C GLU A 212 -1.30 22.77 13.95
N ALA A 213 -0.03 23.19 14.12
CA ALA A 213 0.36 24.61 14.03
C ALA A 213 0.19 25.15 12.61
N ALA A 214 0.48 24.37 11.57
CA ALA A 214 0.31 24.76 10.17
C ALA A 214 -1.17 24.86 9.79
N THR A 215 -1.96 23.86 10.13
CA THR A 215 -3.41 23.84 9.88
C THR A 215 -4.13 24.93 10.65
N GLY A 216 -3.77 25.12 11.93
CA GLY A 216 -4.33 26.12 12.82
C GLY A 216 -3.66 27.51 12.74
N ILE A 217 -2.83 27.79 11.72
CA ILE A 217 -2.01 29.01 11.67
C ILE A 217 -2.84 30.30 11.74
N ARG A 218 -4.01 30.32 11.13
CA ARG A 218 -4.92 31.47 11.19
C ARG A 218 -5.40 31.74 12.62
N VAL A 219 -5.72 30.68 13.38
CA VAL A 219 -6.15 30.77 14.78
C VAL A 219 -4.99 31.22 15.66
N LEU A 220 -3.80 30.63 15.49
CA LEU A 220 -2.61 31.02 16.24
C LEU A 220 -2.24 32.50 16.05
N LYS A 221 -2.34 32.99 14.80
CA LYS A 221 -2.10 34.40 14.47
C LYS A 221 -3.18 35.32 15.04
N ALA A 222 -4.46 34.94 14.88
CA ALA A 222 -5.60 35.75 15.36
C ALA A 222 -5.60 35.90 16.89
N LEU A 223 -5.16 34.86 17.63
CA LEU A 223 -5.11 34.86 19.08
C LEU A 223 -3.74 35.29 19.66
N GLY A 224 -2.75 35.61 18.82
CA GLY A 224 -1.41 35.99 19.27
C GLY A 224 -0.64 34.85 20.00
N ARG A 225 -0.99 33.58 19.76
CA ARG A 225 -0.43 32.41 20.48
C ARG A 225 0.80 31.80 19.82
N GLY A 226 1.41 32.48 18.86
CA GLY A 226 2.67 32.04 18.22
C GLY A 226 3.81 31.69 19.20
N PRO A 227 4.13 32.54 20.19
CA PRO A 227 5.18 32.24 21.16
C PRO A 227 4.90 30.97 21.98
N GLN A 228 3.64 30.71 22.34
CA GLN A 228 3.27 29.50 23.07
C GLN A 228 3.43 28.23 22.21
N ALA A 229 3.07 28.28 20.94
CA ALA A 229 3.28 27.18 20.00
C ALA A 229 4.78 26.94 19.80
N ALA A 230 5.59 27.97 19.63
CA ALA A 230 7.05 27.88 19.53
C ALA A 230 7.68 27.24 20.77
N ALA A 231 7.25 27.60 21.97
CA ALA A 231 7.77 27.01 23.21
C ALA A 231 7.43 25.51 23.32
N ARG A 232 6.23 25.09 22.89
CA ARG A 232 5.85 23.66 22.84
C ARG A 232 6.71 22.88 21.84
N HIS A 233 6.91 23.46 20.66
CA HIS A 233 7.78 22.87 19.63
C HIS A 233 9.21 22.72 20.14
N ASP A 234 9.80 23.76 20.76
CA ASP A 234 11.17 23.74 21.29
C ASP A 234 11.34 22.67 22.37
N ALA A 235 10.37 22.56 23.30
CA ALA A 235 10.39 21.53 24.33
C ALA A 235 10.38 20.12 23.74
N GLN A 236 9.56 19.87 22.71
CA GLN A 236 9.49 18.55 22.05
C GLN A 236 10.75 18.30 21.20
N ALA A 237 11.22 19.29 20.44
CA ALA A 237 12.45 19.20 19.65
C ALA A 237 13.67 18.89 20.55
N THR A 238 13.74 19.52 21.72
CA THR A 238 14.79 19.23 22.72
C THR A 238 14.71 17.80 23.25
N ARG A 239 13.52 17.22 23.43
CA ARG A 239 13.37 15.81 23.81
C ARG A 239 13.88 14.89 22.71
N VAL A 240 13.50 15.13 21.46
CA VAL A 240 13.99 14.39 20.30
C VAL A 240 15.51 14.44 20.23
N TYR A 241 16.07 15.64 20.34
CA TYR A 241 17.52 15.87 20.32
C TYR A 241 18.24 15.03 21.39
N ARG A 242 17.80 15.08 22.66
CA ARG A 242 18.42 14.31 23.75
C ARG A 242 18.39 12.81 23.49
N THR A 243 17.26 12.28 23.04
CA THR A 243 17.13 10.85 22.74
C THR A 243 17.98 10.45 21.52
N GLN A 244 18.10 11.33 20.52
CA GLN A 244 18.99 11.11 19.37
C GLN A 244 20.47 11.12 19.77
N VAL A 245 20.90 12.02 20.67
CA VAL A 245 22.27 12.05 21.22
C VAL A 245 22.56 10.77 22.01
N GLU A 246 21.61 10.29 22.84
CA GLU A 246 21.74 9.01 23.54
C GLU A 246 21.88 7.83 22.55
N LYS A 247 21.05 7.81 21.49
CA LYS A 247 21.13 6.81 20.42
C LYS A 247 22.46 6.88 19.67
N ALA A 248 22.95 8.08 19.36
CA ALA A 248 24.23 8.27 18.69
C ALA A 248 25.41 7.83 19.58
N GLY A 249 25.37 8.11 20.89
CA GLY A 249 26.35 7.64 21.84
C GLY A 249 26.41 6.11 21.97
N LEU A 250 25.22 5.46 21.98
CA LEU A 250 25.14 3.99 21.95
C LEU A 250 25.74 3.44 20.65
N LEU A 251 25.44 4.05 19.51
CA LEU A 251 25.98 3.66 18.21
C LEU A 251 27.49 3.86 18.15
N GLY A 252 27.99 5.01 18.60
CA GLY A 252 29.44 5.29 18.64
C GLY A 252 30.20 4.31 19.51
N SER A 253 29.67 3.97 20.70
CA SER A 253 30.31 2.98 21.60
C SER A 253 30.30 1.56 20.98
N PHE A 254 29.26 1.23 20.23
CA PHE A 254 29.19 -0.05 19.51
C PHE A 254 30.25 -0.13 18.39
N TRP A 255 30.36 0.90 17.55
CA TRP A 255 31.38 0.95 16.51
C TRP A 255 32.79 0.93 17.08
N ALA A 256 33.06 1.71 18.14
CA ALA A 256 34.36 1.69 18.81
C ALA A 256 34.74 0.29 19.34
N LEU A 257 33.76 -0.46 19.84
CA LEU A 257 33.99 -1.83 20.29
C LEU A 257 34.20 -2.80 19.12
N LEU A 258 33.45 -2.62 18.01
CA LEU A 258 33.63 -3.42 16.79
C LEU A 258 34.99 -3.17 16.14
N ASP A 259 35.49 -1.93 16.16
CA ASP A 259 36.83 -1.61 15.65
C ASP A 259 37.95 -2.14 16.58
N LEU A 260 37.71 -2.15 17.89
CA LEU A 260 38.72 -2.63 18.88
C LEU A 260 39.03 -4.13 18.69
N ILE A 261 38.01 -4.96 18.45
CA ILE A 261 38.16 -6.43 18.38
C ILE A 261 39.07 -6.86 17.23
N PRO A 262 38.89 -6.43 15.96
CA PRO A 262 39.81 -6.75 14.89
C PRO A 262 41.22 -6.24 15.11
N ASN A 263 41.37 -5.00 15.66
CA ASN A 263 42.69 -4.45 15.94
C ASN A 263 43.41 -5.24 17.06
N ALA A 264 42.67 -5.70 18.06
CA ALA A 264 43.22 -6.58 19.09
C ALA A 264 43.63 -7.95 18.49
N VAL A 265 42.80 -8.52 17.60
CA VAL A 265 43.16 -9.76 16.85
C VAL A 265 44.46 -9.56 16.09
N ILE A 266 44.57 -8.47 15.31
CA ILE A 266 45.80 -8.18 14.57
C ILE A 266 47.00 -8.07 15.47
N GLY A 267 46.89 -7.33 16.58
CA GLY A 267 47.98 -7.21 17.57
C GLY A 267 48.40 -8.56 18.17
N ILE A 268 47.43 -9.37 18.57
CA ILE A 268 47.64 -10.73 19.08
C ILE A 268 48.30 -11.62 18.01
N VAL A 269 47.79 -11.59 16.78
CA VAL A 269 48.30 -12.38 15.67
C VAL A 269 49.74 -11.97 15.29
N ILE A 270 50.07 -10.69 15.31
CA ILE A 270 51.42 -10.21 15.08
C ILE A 270 52.39 -10.77 16.13
N VAL A 271 52.05 -10.62 17.40
CA VAL A 271 52.93 -11.08 18.49
C VAL A 271 53.07 -12.59 18.52
N LEU A 272 51.95 -13.29 18.61
CA LEU A 272 51.94 -14.77 18.70
C LEU A 272 52.39 -15.42 17.41
N GLY A 273 52.04 -14.83 16.26
CA GLY A 273 52.48 -15.29 14.92
C GLY A 273 53.99 -15.09 14.71
N ALA A 274 54.56 -13.97 15.18
CA ALA A 274 56.02 -13.77 15.14
C ALA A 274 56.76 -14.81 16.02
N LEU A 275 56.24 -15.13 17.18
CA LEU A 275 56.77 -16.20 18.04
C LEU A 275 56.64 -17.57 17.37
N ALA A 276 55.53 -17.83 16.68
CA ALA A 276 55.33 -19.05 15.90
C ALA A 276 56.30 -19.17 14.71
N VAL A 277 56.66 -18.07 14.06
CA VAL A 277 57.67 -18.02 13.01
C VAL A 277 59.04 -18.25 13.59
N ALA A 278 59.41 -17.59 14.69
CA ALA A 278 60.67 -17.80 15.39
C ALA A 278 60.83 -19.27 15.87
N GLY A 279 59.74 -19.91 16.29
CA GLY A 279 59.69 -21.32 16.64
C GLY A 279 59.53 -22.30 15.48
N HIS A 280 59.65 -21.86 14.23
CA HIS A 280 59.48 -22.67 12.99
C HIS A 280 58.15 -23.41 12.83
N SER A 281 57.13 -23.06 13.62
CA SER A 281 55.77 -23.65 13.51
C SER A 281 54.88 -22.94 12.48
N LEU A 282 55.31 -21.78 11.97
CA LEU A 282 54.66 -21.01 10.89
C LEU A 282 55.74 -20.38 10.02
N THR A 283 55.46 -20.27 8.70
CA THR A 283 56.34 -19.55 7.77
C THR A 283 56.06 -18.05 7.79
N LEU A 284 57.00 -17.22 7.32
CA LEU A 284 56.77 -15.78 7.21
C LEU A 284 55.59 -15.46 6.26
N GLY A 285 55.51 -16.16 5.11
CA GLY A 285 54.38 -16.03 4.19
C GLY A 285 53.06 -16.54 4.81
N GLY A 286 53.16 -17.60 5.66
CA GLY A 286 52.06 -18.07 6.44
C GLY A 286 51.51 -17.00 7.41
N LEU A 287 52.37 -16.22 8.07
CA LEU A 287 51.98 -15.11 8.94
C LEU A 287 51.30 -13.99 8.16
N VAL A 288 51.85 -13.62 7.00
CA VAL A 288 51.23 -12.59 6.12
C VAL A 288 49.84 -13.01 5.65
N ALA A 289 49.70 -14.27 5.20
CA ALA A 289 48.42 -14.81 4.78
C ALA A 289 47.43 -14.85 5.96
N PHE A 290 47.92 -15.23 7.15
CA PHE A 290 47.10 -15.28 8.36
C PHE A 290 46.52 -13.90 8.73
N ILE A 291 47.37 -12.86 8.72
CA ILE A 291 46.94 -11.46 8.99
C ILE A 291 45.90 -11.03 7.96
N THR A 292 46.16 -11.27 6.67
CA THR A 292 45.27 -10.86 5.57
C THR A 292 43.90 -11.58 5.66
N LEU A 293 43.92 -12.88 5.94
CA LEU A 293 42.68 -13.66 6.18
C LEU A 293 41.93 -13.20 7.43
N ALA A 294 42.63 -12.89 8.51
CA ALA A 294 42.01 -12.37 9.73
C ALA A 294 41.32 -11.01 9.49
N LEU A 295 41.92 -10.14 8.66
CA LEU A 295 41.30 -8.88 8.24
C LEU A 295 40.00 -9.08 7.43
N GLN A 296 39.92 -10.14 6.62
CA GLN A 296 38.68 -10.46 5.87
C GLN A 296 37.52 -10.85 6.79
N LEU A 297 37.74 -11.24 8.06
CA LEU A 297 36.68 -11.55 9.02
C LEU A 297 35.99 -10.29 9.58
N VAL A 298 36.59 -9.11 9.43
CA VAL A 298 36.06 -7.86 10.02
C VAL A 298 34.70 -7.51 9.44
N TRP A 299 34.61 -7.39 8.12
CA TRP A 299 33.39 -7.00 7.41
C TRP A 299 32.19 -7.95 7.68
N PRO A 300 32.30 -9.29 7.57
CA PRO A 300 31.22 -10.21 7.88
C PRO A 300 30.65 -10.02 9.28
N VAL A 301 31.50 -9.71 10.24
CA VAL A 301 31.12 -9.53 11.64
C VAL A 301 30.40 -8.19 11.84
N GLU A 302 30.92 -7.10 11.29
CA GLU A 302 30.28 -5.78 11.34
C GLU A 302 28.92 -5.75 10.66
N ALA A 303 28.78 -6.45 9.53
CA ALA A 303 27.54 -6.49 8.75
C ALA A 303 26.40 -7.28 9.45
N LEU A 304 26.71 -8.18 10.40
CA LEU A 304 25.70 -9.04 11.06
C LEU A 304 24.59 -8.23 11.73
N GLY A 305 24.93 -7.18 12.46
CA GLY A 305 23.95 -6.32 13.14
C GLY A 305 22.94 -5.70 12.17
N TYR A 306 23.46 -5.15 11.08
CA TYR A 306 22.62 -4.56 10.02
C TYR A 306 21.74 -5.60 9.33
N ILE A 307 22.29 -6.77 9.00
CA ILE A 307 21.57 -7.86 8.31
C ILE A 307 20.43 -8.38 9.18
N ILE A 308 20.67 -8.59 10.48
CA ILE A 308 19.64 -9.04 11.42
C ILE A 308 18.54 -7.99 11.56
N ALA A 309 18.90 -6.72 11.72
CA ALA A 309 17.93 -5.63 11.85
C ALA A 309 17.08 -5.49 10.59
N SER A 310 17.69 -5.48 9.40
CA SER A 310 16.97 -5.42 8.12
C SER A 310 16.08 -6.63 7.88
N GLY A 311 16.49 -7.82 8.34
CA GLY A 311 15.68 -9.04 8.29
C GLY A 311 14.42 -8.96 9.16
N GLN A 312 14.53 -8.39 10.36
CA GLN A 312 13.39 -8.20 11.25
C GLN A 312 12.42 -7.13 10.70
N GLU A 313 12.95 -6.03 10.14
CA GLU A 313 12.16 -5.01 9.47
C GLU A 313 11.37 -5.62 8.30
N ALA A 314 12.06 -6.35 7.41
CA ALA A 314 11.44 -7.02 6.28
C ALA A 314 10.41 -8.09 6.69
N ALA A 315 10.67 -8.82 7.77
CA ALA A 315 9.72 -9.80 8.30
C ALA A 315 8.45 -9.15 8.83
N THR A 316 8.57 -7.99 9.49
CA THR A 316 7.42 -7.21 9.96
C THR A 316 6.66 -6.60 8.79
N ALA A 317 7.36 -6.08 7.78
CA ALA A 317 6.77 -5.56 6.55
C ALA A 317 6.02 -6.66 5.78
N ALA A 318 6.63 -7.85 5.64
CA ALA A 318 5.99 -9.01 5.03
C ALA A 318 4.71 -9.44 5.77
N GLN A 319 4.71 -9.40 7.10
CA GLN A 319 3.51 -9.71 7.89
C GLN A 319 2.38 -8.72 7.61
N ARG A 320 2.68 -7.41 7.52
CA ARG A 320 1.69 -6.38 7.21
C ARG A 320 1.13 -6.48 5.79
N VAL A 321 1.97 -6.83 4.82
CA VAL A 321 1.52 -7.07 3.44
C VAL A 321 0.64 -8.32 3.36
N LEU A 322 1.03 -9.40 4.05
CA LEU A 322 0.25 -10.63 4.09
C LEU A 322 -1.09 -10.47 4.83
N GLU A 323 -1.19 -9.55 5.78
CA GLU A 323 -2.45 -9.21 6.43
C GLU A 323 -3.51 -8.74 5.43
N ILE A 324 -3.10 -7.98 4.41
CA ILE A 324 -4.00 -7.59 3.30
C ILE A 324 -4.33 -8.80 2.44
N PHE A 325 -3.33 -9.59 2.00
CA PHE A 325 -3.56 -10.77 1.18
C PHE A 325 -4.42 -11.85 1.86
N ASP A 326 -4.36 -11.94 3.20
CA ASP A 326 -5.13 -12.91 3.98
C ASP A 326 -6.60 -12.45 4.19
N THR A 327 -6.91 -11.18 3.90
CA THR A 327 -8.29 -10.68 3.92
C THR A 327 -9.00 -11.17 2.68
N GLN A 328 -10.06 -11.94 2.87
CA GLN A 328 -10.84 -12.45 1.74
C GLN A 328 -11.84 -11.38 1.27
N PRO A 329 -12.06 -11.22 -0.04
CA PRO A 329 -13.15 -10.39 -0.54
C PRO A 329 -14.48 -11.07 -0.21
N ASP A 330 -15.37 -10.35 0.50
CA ASP A 330 -16.70 -10.86 0.86
C ASP A 330 -17.65 -10.88 -0.36
N ILE A 331 -17.36 -10.04 -1.37
CA ILE A 331 -18.16 -9.89 -2.58
C ILE A 331 -17.35 -10.42 -3.77
N THR A 332 -17.78 -11.54 -4.32
CA THR A 332 -17.14 -12.19 -5.46
C THR A 332 -18.17 -12.56 -6.53
N ASP A 333 -17.72 -12.73 -7.76
CA ASP A 333 -18.52 -13.31 -8.82
C ASP A 333 -18.52 -14.83 -8.71
N LYS A 334 -19.70 -15.45 -8.76
CA LYS A 334 -19.86 -16.90 -8.63
C LYS A 334 -19.05 -17.69 -9.69
N ASP A 335 -18.79 -17.09 -10.84
CA ASP A 335 -18.06 -17.73 -11.95
C ASP A 335 -16.54 -17.54 -11.90
N GLN A 336 -16.01 -16.58 -11.11
CA GLN A 336 -14.56 -16.29 -11.05
C GLN A 336 -13.81 -17.12 -10.01
N ASP A 337 -14.48 -17.70 -9.02
CA ASP A 337 -13.83 -18.47 -7.95
C ASP A 337 -13.13 -19.75 -8.43
N GLN A 338 -13.51 -20.31 -9.60
CA GLN A 338 -12.88 -21.52 -10.14
C GLN A 338 -11.57 -21.26 -10.90
N ASP A 339 -11.34 -20.05 -11.43
CA ASP A 339 -10.20 -19.74 -12.31
C ASP A 339 -8.98 -19.20 -11.56
N PHE A 340 -9.12 -18.77 -10.31
CA PHE A 340 -8.04 -18.11 -9.54
C PHE A 340 -7.17 -19.04 -8.70
N SER A 341 -7.67 -20.23 -8.33
CA SER A 341 -6.84 -21.23 -7.64
C SER A 341 -5.76 -21.85 -8.55
N GLU A 342 -5.96 -21.79 -9.88
CA GLU A 342 -5.04 -22.35 -10.87
C GLU A 342 -4.08 -21.34 -11.53
N ARG A 343 -4.34 -20.02 -11.44
CA ARG A 343 -3.57 -18.97 -12.14
C ARG A 343 -2.72 -18.09 -11.22
N SER A 344 -1.93 -18.66 -10.34
CA SER A 344 -0.78 -17.93 -9.77
C SER A 344 0.37 -17.78 -10.79
N GLY A 345 0.05 -17.50 -12.03
CA GLY A 345 0.95 -17.26 -13.14
C GLY A 345 0.39 -16.18 -14.05
N LEU A 346 0.88 -14.96 -13.86
CA LEU A 346 0.94 -13.84 -14.80
C LEU A 346 -0.03 -13.94 -16.02
N ARG A 347 -1.18 -13.29 -15.94
CA ARG A 347 -1.85 -12.79 -17.12
C ARG A 347 -2.11 -11.30 -16.97
N ALA A 348 -1.71 -10.56 -17.98
CA ALA A 348 -2.01 -9.16 -18.17
C ALA A 348 -3.50 -8.90 -17.95
N VAL A 349 -3.82 -7.82 -17.24
CA VAL A 349 -5.14 -7.20 -17.25
C VAL A 349 -5.53 -7.06 -18.73
N PRO A 350 -6.72 -7.50 -19.14
CA PRO A 350 -7.18 -7.25 -20.52
C PRO A 350 -7.17 -5.73 -20.76
N ASP A 351 -6.55 -5.31 -21.84
CA ASP A 351 -6.40 -3.90 -22.23
C ASP A 351 -7.70 -3.24 -22.72
N SER A 352 -8.85 -3.88 -22.53
CA SER A 352 -10.14 -3.27 -22.87
C SER A 352 -11.25 -3.86 -22.01
N PRO A 353 -12.19 -3.05 -21.50
CA PRO A 353 -13.46 -3.54 -21.02
C PRO A 353 -14.13 -4.33 -22.15
N ALA A 354 -14.75 -5.45 -21.81
CA ALA A 354 -15.49 -6.24 -22.78
C ALA A 354 -16.47 -5.33 -23.53
N PRO A 355 -16.53 -5.41 -24.88
CA PRO A 355 -17.48 -4.61 -25.63
C PRO A 355 -18.88 -4.88 -25.08
N ARG A 356 -19.69 -3.82 -24.93
CA ARG A 356 -21.12 -3.95 -24.60
C ARG A 356 -21.68 -5.06 -25.51
N PRO A 357 -22.31 -6.10 -24.93
CA PRO A 357 -22.95 -7.11 -25.79
C PRO A 357 -23.94 -6.36 -26.67
N ALA A 358 -23.63 -6.30 -27.96
CA ALA A 358 -24.56 -5.78 -28.96
C ALA A 358 -25.88 -6.56 -28.81
N GLU A 359 -26.94 -5.81 -28.54
CA GLU A 359 -28.32 -6.12 -28.82
C GLU A 359 -28.74 -7.60 -28.82
N ALA A 360 -29.12 -8.09 -27.64
CA ALA A 360 -30.31 -8.92 -27.61
C ALA A 360 -31.47 -7.98 -27.28
N ALA A 361 -32.10 -7.46 -28.29
CA ALA A 361 -33.38 -6.75 -28.19
C ALA A 361 -34.35 -7.64 -27.41
N ARG A 362 -34.55 -7.34 -26.14
CA ARG A 362 -35.71 -7.81 -25.38
C ARG A 362 -36.63 -6.62 -25.23
N GLU A 363 -37.75 -6.67 -25.96
CA GLU A 363 -38.89 -5.81 -25.75
C GLU A 363 -39.36 -5.96 -24.31
N GLY A 364 -39.06 -4.96 -23.47
CA GLY A 364 -39.43 -4.82 -22.08
C GLY A 364 -38.66 -3.66 -21.45
N SER A 365 -39.36 -2.78 -20.73
CA SER A 365 -38.71 -1.68 -20.02
C SER A 365 -37.66 -2.25 -19.06
N ARG A 366 -36.38 -1.80 -19.16
CA ARG A 366 -35.27 -2.19 -18.29
C ARG A 366 -35.22 -1.30 -17.08
N GLY A 367 -34.60 -1.80 -16.03
CA GLY A 367 -34.32 -1.03 -14.81
C GLY A 367 -35.40 -1.19 -13.73
N HIS A 368 -36.16 -2.28 -13.71
CA HIS A 368 -37.06 -2.59 -12.58
C HIS A 368 -36.22 -2.97 -11.35
N LEU A 369 -36.18 -2.10 -10.34
CA LEU A 369 -35.42 -2.33 -9.11
C LEU A 369 -36.39 -2.62 -7.95
N VAL A 370 -36.17 -3.72 -7.23
CA VAL A 370 -36.99 -4.12 -6.08
C VAL A 370 -36.10 -4.48 -4.89
N PHE A 371 -36.39 -3.88 -3.75
CA PHE A 371 -35.89 -4.33 -2.46
C PHE A 371 -36.93 -5.25 -1.83
N ASP A 372 -36.60 -6.53 -1.75
CA ASP A 372 -37.48 -7.56 -1.25
C ASP A 372 -37.06 -8.01 0.15
N HIS A 373 -37.73 -7.48 1.19
CA HIS A 373 -37.49 -7.76 2.59
C HIS A 373 -36.00 -7.58 3.00
N VAL A 374 -35.35 -6.51 2.52
CA VAL A 374 -33.92 -6.27 2.68
C VAL A 374 -33.60 -5.79 4.09
N SER A 375 -32.70 -6.48 4.76
CA SER A 375 -32.09 -6.00 6.01
C SER A 375 -30.57 -5.94 5.87
N PHE A 376 -29.96 -4.95 6.50
CA PHE A 376 -28.50 -4.77 6.46
C PHE A 376 -27.94 -4.36 7.81
N ARG A 377 -26.82 -4.98 8.18
CA ARG A 377 -26.04 -4.67 9.38
C ARG A 377 -24.56 -4.59 9.06
N TYR A 378 -23.92 -3.49 9.44
CA TYR A 378 -22.47 -3.37 9.31
C TYR A 378 -21.72 -4.43 10.12
N PRO A 379 -20.57 -4.93 9.65
CA PRO A 379 -19.74 -5.86 10.42
C PRO A 379 -19.39 -5.30 11.80
N GLY A 380 -19.71 -6.04 12.87
CA GLY A 380 -19.44 -5.62 14.24
C GLY A 380 -20.46 -4.69 14.89
N ALA A 381 -21.46 -4.20 14.16
CA ALA A 381 -22.57 -3.44 14.73
C ALA A 381 -23.53 -4.36 15.52
N ALA A 382 -24.08 -3.85 16.64
CA ALA A 382 -25.04 -4.60 17.46
C ALA A 382 -26.41 -4.69 16.77
N GLU A 383 -26.87 -3.60 16.16
CA GLU A 383 -28.18 -3.48 15.54
C GLU A 383 -28.07 -3.33 14.02
N PRO A 384 -29.09 -3.83 13.25
CA PRO A 384 -29.16 -3.58 11.83
C PRO A 384 -29.51 -2.11 11.56
N VAL A 385 -28.88 -1.53 10.53
CA VAL A 385 -29.18 -0.16 10.06
C VAL A 385 -30.43 -0.15 9.19
N LEU A 386 -30.64 -1.20 8.38
CA LEU A 386 -31.84 -1.38 7.57
C LEU A 386 -32.57 -2.64 8.05
N ARG A 387 -33.89 -2.56 8.17
CA ARG A 387 -34.74 -3.63 8.70
C ARG A 387 -35.93 -3.82 7.80
N ASP A 388 -36.00 -4.99 7.17
CA ASP A 388 -37.18 -5.41 6.41
C ASP A 388 -37.64 -4.36 5.37
N ILE A 389 -36.71 -3.83 4.60
CA ILE A 389 -37.00 -2.84 3.57
C ILE A 389 -37.76 -3.49 2.41
N VAL A 390 -38.95 -2.99 2.14
CA VAL A 390 -39.75 -3.32 0.96
C VAL A 390 -39.95 -2.03 0.18
N LEU A 391 -39.35 -1.96 -1.02
CA LEU A 391 -39.43 -0.79 -1.89
C LEU A 391 -39.32 -1.24 -3.34
N GLU A 392 -40.23 -0.77 -4.18
CA GLU A 392 -40.27 -1.05 -5.61
C GLU A 392 -40.05 0.24 -6.40
N LEU A 393 -39.16 0.17 -7.40
CA LEU A 393 -38.93 1.22 -8.37
C LEU A 393 -39.35 0.69 -9.76
N PRO A 394 -40.52 1.04 -10.23
CA PRO A 394 -40.98 0.66 -11.56
C PRO A 394 -40.05 1.26 -12.63
N PRO A 395 -39.88 0.58 -13.78
CA PRO A 395 -39.09 1.09 -14.88
C PRO A 395 -39.53 2.50 -15.31
N GLY A 396 -38.57 3.38 -15.52
CA GLY A 396 -38.79 4.74 -15.97
C GLY A 396 -39.38 5.69 -14.91
N GLN A 397 -39.43 5.28 -13.65
CA GLN A 397 -39.91 6.14 -12.56
C GLN A 397 -38.75 6.61 -11.66
N THR A 398 -38.92 7.80 -11.14
CA THR A 398 -38.03 8.39 -10.14
C THR A 398 -38.64 8.23 -8.74
N VAL A 399 -37.92 7.49 -7.88
CA VAL A 399 -38.25 7.38 -6.45
C VAL A 399 -37.27 8.24 -5.66
N VAL A 400 -37.81 9.17 -4.85
CA VAL A 400 -36.99 9.93 -3.91
C VAL A 400 -37.06 9.30 -2.53
N LEU A 401 -35.87 9.00 -1.98
CA LEU A 401 -35.70 8.49 -0.61
C LEU A 401 -35.33 9.66 0.31
N THR A 402 -36.18 9.92 1.28
CA THR A 402 -35.95 10.96 2.30
C THR A 402 -35.99 10.39 3.71
N GLY A 403 -35.53 11.16 4.69
CA GLY A 403 -35.48 10.75 6.09
C GLY A 403 -34.38 11.45 6.87
N ALA A 404 -34.41 11.37 8.18
CA ALA A 404 -33.45 12.01 9.06
C ALA A 404 -32.00 11.55 8.76
N THR A 405 -31.02 12.39 9.10
CA THR A 405 -29.61 12.00 9.03
C THR A 405 -29.34 10.77 9.89
N GLY A 406 -28.63 9.79 9.33
CA GLY A 406 -28.37 8.51 10.00
C GLY A 406 -29.47 7.47 9.89
N SER A 407 -30.58 7.72 9.15
CA SER A 407 -31.66 6.73 8.97
C SER A 407 -31.27 5.53 8.09
N GLY A 408 -30.14 5.58 7.36
CA GLY A 408 -29.65 4.48 6.53
C GLY A 408 -29.81 4.71 5.01
N LYS A 409 -30.10 5.93 4.56
CA LYS A 409 -30.31 6.25 3.13
C LYS A 409 -29.12 5.87 2.25
N SER A 410 -27.94 6.41 2.54
CA SER A 410 -26.71 6.11 1.77
C SER A 410 -26.34 4.62 1.88
N THR A 411 -26.66 3.97 2.99
CA THR A 411 -26.48 2.52 3.13
C THR A 411 -27.37 1.76 2.15
N LEU A 412 -28.64 2.17 2.00
CA LEU A 412 -29.57 1.53 1.05
C LEU A 412 -29.06 1.69 -0.39
N LEU A 413 -28.55 2.89 -0.76
CA LEU A 413 -28.00 3.14 -2.08
C LEU A 413 -26.77 2.25 -2.39
N GLN A 414 -25.90 2.02 -1.40
CA GLN A 414 -24.70 1.20 -1.58
C GLN A 414 -25.01 -0.28 -1.88
N LEU A 415 -26.19 -0.78 -1.50
CA LEU A 415 -26.61 -2.15 -1.80
C LEU A 415 -26.88 -2.37 -3.30
N VAL A 416 -27.33 -1.34 -4.02
CA VAL A 416 -27.74 -1.47 -5.44
C VAL A 416 -26.56 -1.79 -6.36
N PRO A 417 -25.42 -1.03 -6.35
CA PRO A 417 -24.24 -1.39 -7.13
C PRO A 417 -23.42 -2.52 -6.47
N ARG A 418 -23.97 -3.15 -5.43
CA ARG A 418 -23.34 -4.22 -4.67
C ARG A 418 -21.96 -3.81 -4.14
N LEU A 419 -21.88 -2.64 -3.47
CA LEU A 419 -20.72 -2.25 -2.66
C LEU A 419 -20.76 -2.93 -1.28
N ALA A 420 -21.95 -3.37 -0.85
CA ALA A 420 -22.20 -4.23 0.29
C ALA A 420 -23.31 -5.21 -0.07
N ASP A 421 -23.31 -6.41 0.52
CA ASP A 421 -24.38 -7.40 0.34
C ASP A 421 -25.40 -7.28 1.48
N ALA A 422 -26.70 -7.42 1.16
CA ALA A 422 -27.77 -7.48 2.17
C ALA A 422 -27.53 -8.63 3.16
N THR A 423 -27.78 -8.40 4.44
CA THR A 423 -27.66 -9.43 5.48
C THR A 423 -28.80 -10.46 5.36
N SER A 424 -30.00 -10.02 4.95
CA SER A 424 -31.15 -10.86 4.61
C SER A 424 -32.02 -10.17 3.58
N GLY A 425 -32.89 -10.92 2.91
CA GLY A 425 -33.67 -10.45 1.78
C GLY A 425 -32.87 -10.42 0.47
N ALA A 426 -33.41 -9.77 -0.55
CA ALA A 426 -32.80 -9.67 -1.86
C ALA A 426 -33.03 -8.30 -2.51
N VAL A 427 -32.04 -7.81 -3.24
CA VAL A 427 -32.20 -6.71 -4.19
C VAL A 427 -32.32 -7.31 -5.59
N LEU A 428 -33.41 -7.02 -6.27
CA LEU A 428 -33.70 -7.57 -7.58
C LEU A 428 -33.57 -6.48 -8.63
N LEU A 429 -32.86 -6.76 -9.73
CA LEU A 429 -32.81 -5.94 -10.94
C LEU A 429 -33.42 -6.75 -12.09
N ASP A 430 -34.49 -6.22 -12.67
CA ASP A 430 -35.26 -6.90 -13.73
C ASP A 430 -35.69 -8.32 -13.32
N GLY A 431 -36.11 -8.49 -12.05
CA GLY A 431 -36.56 -9.75 -11.48
C GLY A 431 -35.44 -10.75 -11.15
N ARG A 432 -34.17 -10.36 -11.25
CA ARG A 432 -33.02 -11.20 -10.89
C ARG A 432 -32.30 -10.65 -9.68
N ASP A 433 -31.93 -11.50 -8.75
CA ASP A 433 -31.08 -11.11 -7.62
C ASP A 433 -29.75 -10.58 -8.13
N ILE A 434 -29.33 -9.39 -7.66
CA ILE A 434 -28.07 -8.77 -8.06
C ILE A 434 -26.85 -9.63 -7.68
N ARG A 435 -26.99 -10.56 -6.73
CA ARG A 435 -25.95 -11.52 -6.32
C ARG A 435 -25.69 -12.60 -7.37
N ASP A 436 -26.64 -12.81 -8.29
CA ASP A 436 -26.55 -13.76 -9.40
C ASP A 436 -26.10 -13.11 -10.71
N LEU A 437 -25.89 -11.79 -10.71
CA LEU A 437 -25.36 -11.05 -11.85
C LEU A 437 -23.83 -10.88 -11.73
N PRO A 438 -23.07 -11.00 -12.83
CA PRO A 438 -21.68 -10.61 -12.84
C PRO A 438 -21.53 -9.14 -12.41
N LEU A 439 -20.58 -8.84 -11.52
CA LEU A 439 -20.38 -7.49 -10.96
C LEU A 439 -20.13 -6.43 -12.04
N GLU A 440 -19.39 -6.78 -13.08
CA GLU A 440 -19.12 -5.90 -14.21
C GLU A 440 -20.43 -5.50 -14.92
N ARG A 441 -21.31 -6.47 -15.18
CA ARG A 441 -22.60 -6.22 -15.81
C ARG A 441 -23.53 -5.41 -14.93
N LEU A 442 -23.60 -5.73 -13.62
CA LEU A 442 -24.38 -4.98 -12.65
C LEU A 442 -23.95 -3.51 -12.61
N ARG A 443 -22.64 -3.25 -12.52
CA ARG A 443 -22.08 -1.90 -12.39
C ARG A 443 -22.15 -1.08 -13.69
N VAL A 444 -22.32 -1.71 -14.84
CA VAL A 444 -22.65 -1.02 -16.09
C VAL A 444 -24.13 -0.64 -16.11
N ALA A 445 -25.01 -1.51 -15.59
CA ALA A 445 -26.46 -1.27 -15.55
C ALA A 445 -26.85 -0.22 -14.47
N VAL A 446 -26.01 -0.02 -13.44
CA VAL A 446 -26.27 0.90 -12.31
C VAL A 446 -25.27 2.04 -12.31
N GLY A 447 -25.69 3.24 -12.68
CA GLY A 447 -24.88 4.46 -12.58
C GLY A 447 -25.04 5.12 -11.21
N CYS A 448 -23.94 5.57 -10.60
CA CYS A 448 -23.97 6.17 -9.29
C CYS A 448 -23.29 7.55 -9.27
N ALA A 449 -23.94 8.54 -8.61
CA ALA A 449 -23.32 9.77 -8.18
C ALA A 449 -23.55 9.90 -6.66
N PHE A 450 -22.48 9.72 -5.89
CA PHE A 450 -22.51 9.79 -4.43
C PHE A 450 -22.36 11.23 -3.94
N GLU A 451 -22.80 11.53 -2.71
CA GLU A 451 -22.68 12.83 -2.05
C GLU A 451 -21.25 13.34 -2.07
N ASP A 452 -20.28 12.50 -1.75
CA ASP A 452 -18.85 12.84 -1.84
C ASP A 452 -18.36 12.64 -3.28
N ALA A 453 -18.36 13.73 -4.03
CA ALA A 453 -18.00 13.76 -5.45
C ALA A 453 -16.49 13.63 -5.64
N THR A 454 -15.96 12.42 -5.53
CA THR A 454 -14.55 12.12 -5.75
C THR A 454 -14.19 12.22 -7.23
N LEU A 455 -13.18 13.06 -7.54
CA LEU A 455 -12.57 13.19 -8.87
C LEU A 455 -11.12 12.71 -8.81
N PHE A 456 -10.69 12.07 -9.88
CA PHE A 456 -9.32 11.56 -10.02
C PHE A 456 -8.37 12.67 -10.48
N SER A 457 -7.08 12.54 -10.17
CA SER A 457 -6.00 13.43 -10.63
C SER A 457 -5.74 13.24 -12.14
N ALA A 458 -6.70 13.64 -12.94
CA ALA A 458 -6.77 13.48 -14.39
C ALA A 458 -7.38 14.74 -15.01
N SER A 459 -7.59 14.80 -16.33
CA SER A 459 -8.33 15.88 -16.96
C SER A 459 -9.83 15.83 -16.64
N VAL A 460 -10.56 16.90 -16.89
CA VAL A 460 -12.04 16.90 -16.77
C VAL A 460 -12.62 15.85 -17.71
N ARG A 461 -12.14 15.80 -18.95
CA ARG A 461 -12.52 14.81 -19.95
C ARG A 461 -12.38 13.38 -19.43
N GLU A 462 -11.17 13.02 -18.97
CA GLU A 462 -10.89 11.68 -18.43
C GLU A 462 -11.77 11.35 -17.21
N ASN A 463 -12.08 12.34 -16.37
CA ASN A 463 -12.99 12.16 -15.24
C ASN A 463 -14.42 11.89 -15.66
N VAL A 464 -14.93 12.54 -16.69
CA VAL A 464 -16.29 12.32 -17.22
C VAL A 464 -16.36 10.99 -17.97
N MET A 465 -15.39 10.73 -18.84
CA MET A 465 -15.31 9.50 -19.64
C MET A 465 -15.05 8.23 -18.79
N PHE A 466 -14.72 8.39 -17.50
CA PHE A 466 -14.56 7.24 -16.60
C PHE A 466 -15.82 6.37 -16.51
N GLY A 467 -17.02 6.95 -16.73
CA GLY A 467 -18.30 6.23 -16.81
C GLY A 467 -18.53 5.51 -18.15
N ALA A 468 -17.93 6.03 -19.24
CA ALA A 468 -18.04 5.47 -20.59
C ALA A 468 -16.77 5.81 -21.38
N PRO A 469 -15.71 4.97 -21.32
CA PRO A 469 -14.41 5.26 -21.93
C PRO A 469 -14.44 5.44 -23.46
N ASP A 470 -15.41 4.82 -24.14
CA ASP A 470 -15.55 4.84 -25.60
C ASP A 470 -16.53 5.92 -26.10
N ALA A 471 -17.00 6.83 -25.20
CA ALA A 471 -17.92 7.90 -25.57
C ALA A 471 -17.25 8.91 -26.52
N ASP A 472 -18.01 9.37 -27.51
CA ASP A 472 -17.57 10.43 -28.41
C ASP A 472 -17.63 11.83 -27.75
N GLU A 473 -17.07 12.81 -28.41
CA GLU A 473 -16.99 14.19 -27.94
C GLU A 473 -18.38 14.81 -27.72
N ASP A 474 -19.31 14.51 -28.65
CA ASP A 474 -20.68 15.05 -28.61
C ASP A 474 -21.44 14.51 -27.39
N ALA A 475 -21.25 13.24 -27.06
CA ALA A 475 -21.83 12.62 -25.86
C ALA A 475 -21.25 13.24 -24.56
N VAL A 476 -19.95 13.48 -24.52
CA VAL A 476 -19.30 14.15 -23.38
C VAL A 476 -19.83 15.57 -23.20
N GLU A 477 -19.96 16.36 -24.30
CA GLU A 477 -20.53 17.69 -24.25
C GLU A 477 -22.01 17.67 -23.81
N ALA A 478 -22.79 16.75 -24.32
CA ALA A 478 -24.19 16.56 -23.93
C ALA A 478 -24.32 16.23 -22.44
N ALA A 479 -23.51 15.31 -21.90
CA ALA A 479 -23.51 14.95 -20.49
C ALA A 479 -23.11 16.10 -19.59
N LEU A 480 -22.07 16.87 -19.95
CA LEU A 480 -21.64 18.07 -19.21
C LEU A 480 -22.72 19.16 -19.26
N THR A 481 -23.38 19.34 -20.40
CA THR A 481 -24.45 20.32 -20.53
C THR A 481 -25.67 19.92 -19.70
N ALA A 482 -26.04 18.63 -19.72
CA ALA A 482 -27.12 18.07 -18.93
C ALA A 482 -26.85 18.23 -17.41
N ALA A 483 -25.61 17.99 -16.96
CA ALA A 483 -25.20 18.22 -15.58
C ALA A 483 -24.96 19.72 -15.23
N GLN A 484 -25.27 20.66 -16.13
CA GLN A 484 -24.99 22.10 -15.96
C GLN A 484 -23.51 22.39 -15.63
N ALA A 485 -22.59 21.57 -16.18
CA ALA A 485 -21.14 21.65 -15.96
C ALA A 485 -20.40 22.43 -17.08
N ARG A 486 -21.08 23.33 -17.81
CA ARG A 486 -20.50 24.09 -18.91
C ARG A 486 -19.29 24.96 -18.52
N PHE A 487 -19.13 25.32 -17.23
CA PHE A 487 -17.92 25.96 -16.73
C PHE A 487 -16.63 25.16 -17.06
N ALA A 488 -16.75 23.87 -17.33
CA ALA A 488 -15.60 23.02 -17.69
C ALA A 488 -14.94 23.44 -19.00
N PHE A 489 -15.72 24.01 -19.94
CA PHE A 489 -15.21 24.55 -21.22
C PHE A 489 -14.44 25.86 -21.05
N ASP A 490 -14.74 26.64 -19.98
CA ASP A 490 -14.13 27.91 -19.67
C ASP A 490 -12.84 27.77 -18.82
N LEU A 491 -12.45 26.55 -18.46
CA LEU A 491 -11.20 26.29 -17.76
C LEU A 491 -9.99 26.59 -18.69
N PRO A 492 -8.77 26.80 -18.14
CA PRO A 492 -7.61 27.27 -18.91
C PRO A 492 -7.25 26.42 -20.13
N TRP A 493 -7.51 25.09 -20.09
CA TRP A 493 -7.33 24.17 -21.23
C TRP A 493 -8.64 23.45 -21.57
N GLY A 494 -9.82 24.07 -21.30
CA GLY A 494 -11.11 23.44 -21.52
C GLY A 494 -11.20 22.10 -20.80
N LEU A 495 -11.73 21.08 -21.48
CA LEU A 495 -11.89 19.74 -20.93
C LEU A 495 -10.57 19.00 -20.63
N ASP A 496 -9.45 19.43 -21.24
CA ASP A 496 -8.14 18.86 -21.01
C ASP A 496 -7.42 19.46 -19.77
N THR A 497 -8.10 20.38 -19.07
CA THR A 497 -7.61 20.92 -17.81
C THR A 497 -7.48 19.80 -16.78
N ARG A 498 -6.26 19.59 -16.29
CA ARG A 498 -6.00 18.62 -15.24
C ARG A 498 -6.54 19.13 -13.90
N ILE A 499 -7.37 18.33 -13.29
CA ILE A 499 -7.89 18.57 -11.97
C ILE A 499 -6.86 18.03 -10.97
N GLY A 500 -6.45 18.84 -10.01
CA GLY A 500 -5.50 18.42 -8.96
C GLY A 500 -6.06 17.28 -8.09
N GLU A 501 -5.28 16.89 -7.09
CA GLU A 501 -5.63 15.81 -6.18
C GLU A 501 -7.04 15.99 -5.62
N GLN A 502 -7.90 14.99 -5.81
CA GLN A 502 -9.32 14.96 -5.43
C GLN A 502 -10.15 16.16 -5.96
N GLY A 503 -9.72 16.80 -7.05
CA GLY A 503 -10.45 17.95 -7.60
C GLY A 503 -10.37 19.22 -6.76
N MET A 504 -9.38 19.38 -5.89
CA MET A 504 -9.25 20.54 -4.97
C MET A 504 -9.20 21.91 -5.66
N ALA A 505 -8.88 21.96 -6.96
CA ALA A 505 -8.94 23.20 -7.76
C ALA A 505 -10.37 23.65 -8.11
N LEU A 506 -11.38 22.80 -7.86
CA LEU A 506 -12.78 23.05 -8.16
C LEU A 506 -13.59 23.29 -6.87
N SER A 507 -14.66 24.08 -6.98
CA SER A 507 -15.62 24.20 -5.87
C SER A 507 -16.38 22.89 -5.64
N GLY A 508 -16.99 22.71 -4.45
CA GLY A 508 -17.81 21.54 -4.15
C GLY A 508 -18.89 21.28 -5.19
N GLY A 509 -19.66 22.31 -5.54
CA GLY A 509 -20.69 22.19 -6.57
C GLY A 509 -20.17 21.96 -7.98
N GLN A 510 -18.94 22.39 -8.31
CA GLN A 510 -18.30 22.05 -9.57
C GLN A 510 -17.93 20.57 -9.62
N ARG A 511 -17.38 20.03 -8.52
CA ARG A 511 -17.08 18.59 -8.42
C ARG A 511 -18.33 17.73 -8.55
N GLN A 512 -19.43 18.08 -7.84
CA GLN A 512 -20.70 17.34 -7.92
C GLN A 512 -21.23 17.31 -9.35
N ARG A 513 -21.21 18.42 -10.08
CA ARG A 513 -21.69 18.48 -11.47
C ARG A 513 -20.85 17.63 -12.42
N ILE A 514 -19.52 17.55 -12.24
CA ILE A 514 -18.67 16.64 -13.03
C ILE A 514 -18.97 15.18 -12.69
N ALA A 515 -19.15 14.84 -11.39
CA ALA A 515 -19.53 13.49 -10.99
C ALA A 515 -20.91 13.09 -11.52
N LEU A 516 -21.87 14.02 -11.55
CA LEU A 516 -23.17 13.81 -12.15
C LEU A 516 -23.06 13.59 -13.67
N ALA A 517 -22.25 14.40 -14.39
CA ALA A 517 -21.99 14.21 -15.81
C ALA A 517 -21.40 12.83 -16.11
N ARG A 518 -20.49 12.32 -15.27
CA ARG A 518 -19.94 10.96 -15.34
C ARG A 518 -21.02 9.90 -15.26
N ALA A 519 -21.97 10.04 -14.33
CA ALA A 519 -23.06 9.09 -14.14
C ALA A 519 -24.06 9.11 -15.31
N ILE A 520 -24.35 10.31 -15.84
CA ILE A 520 -25.24 10.51 -16.99
C ILE A 520 -24.61 9.92 -18.27
N LEU A 521 -23.32 10.18 -18.51
CA LEU A 521 -22.61 9.69 -19.70
C LEU A 521 -22.65 8.16 -19.82
N ALA A 522 -22.66 7.45 -18.69
CA ALA A 522 -22.73 6.01 -18.65
C ALA A 522 -24.04 5.44 -19.18
N GLN A 523 -25.12 6.23 -19.28
CA GLN A 523 -26.47 5.82 -19.70
C GLN A 523 -26.92 4.51 -19.05
N PRO A 524 -26.97 4.45 -17.71
CA PRO A 524 -27.32 3.23 -16.99
C PRO A 524 -28.80 2.89 -17.10
N ASP A 525 -29.17 1.62 -16.85
CA ASP A 525 -30.57 1.19 -16.72
C ASP A 525 -31.23 1.76 -15.43
N VAL A 526 -30.43 1.92 -14.36
CA VAL A 526 -30.84 2.52 -13.07
C VAL A 526 -29.82 3.58 -12.63
N LEU A 527 -30.30 4.78 -12.32
CA LEU A 527 -29.47 5.89 -11.84
C LEU A 527 -29.65 6.08 -10.32
N ILE A 528 -28.55 6.04 -9.58
CA ILE A 528 -28.49 6.25 -8.13
C ILE A 528 -27.85 7.61 -7.85
N LEU A 529 -28.57 8.49 -7.18
CA LEU A 529 -28.11 9.83 -6.84
C LEU A 529 -28.21 10.06 -5.32
N ASP A 530 -27.06 10.26 -4.66
CA ASP A 530 -27.00 10.55 -3.23
C ASP A 530 -26.77 12.04 -3.02
N ASP A 531 -27.82 12.77 -2.71
CA ASP A 531 -27.88 14.23 -2.48
C ASP A 531 -27.09 15.05 -3.54
N PRO A 532 -27.47 14.93 -4.83
CA PRO A 532 -26.66 15.44 -5.95
C PRO A 532 -26.58 16.97 -6.01
N LEU A 533 -27.32 17.69 -5.18
CA LEU A 533 -27.46 19.15 -5.19
C LEU A 533 -26.96 19.83 -3.91
N SER A 534 -26.44 19.06 -2.94
CA SER A 534 -26.09 19.54 -1.58
C SER A 534 -25.06 20.69 -1.56
N ALA A 535 -24.12 20.72 -2.51
CA ALA A 535 -23.05 21.71 -2.57
C ALA A 535 -23.32 22.87 -3.57
N LEU A 536 -24.57 23.00 -4.06
CA LEU A 536 -24.95 24.03 -5.05
C LEU A 536 -25.59 25.25 -4.38
N ASP A 537 -25.35 26.42 -4.97
CA ASP A 537 -26.11 27.61 -4.66
C ASP A 537 -27.52 27.58 -5.29
N VAL A 538 -28.47 28.31 -4.70
CA VAL A 538 -29.89 28.28 -5.08
C VAL A 538 -30.13 28.47 -6.58
N HIS A 539 -29.42 29.41 -7.23
CA HIS A 539 -29.63 29.67 -8.65
C HIS A 539 -29.08 28.56 -9.56
N THR A 540 -28.00 27.94 -9.15
CA THR A 540 -27.44 26.76 -9.86
C THR A 540 -28.29 25.54 -9.61
N GLU A 541 -28.79 25.36 -8.40
CA GLU A 541 -29.70 24.29 -8.01
C GLU A 541 -30.97 24.27 -8.88
N GLU A 542 -31.67 25.40 -9.04
CA GLU A 542 -32.86 25.45 -9.89
C GLU A 542 -32.61 25.02 -11.33
N ARG A 543 -31.44 25.39 -11.89
CA ARG A 543 -31.06 25.00 -13.24
C ARG A 543 -30.73 23.52 -13.35
N VAL A 544 -30.01 22.98 -12.36
CA VAL A 544 -29.66 21.56 -12.32
C VAL A 544 -30.91 20.72 -12.07
N THR A 545 -31.80 21.15 -11.17
CA THR A 545 -33.10 20.48 -10.93
C THR A 545 -33.92 20.37 -12.20
N ARG A 546 -34.04 21.45 -12.98
CA ARG A 546 -34.76 21.44 -14.24
C ARG A 546 -34.11 20.49 -15.27
N ALA A 547 -32.79 20.50 -15.39
CA ALA A 547 -32.05 19.59 -16.26
C ALA A 547 -32.18 18.12 -15.80
N LEU A 548 -32.12 17.88 -14.49
CA LEU A 548 -32.35 16.55 -13.93
C LEU A 548 -33.76 16.03 -14.23
N HIS A 549 -34.76 16.89 -14.17
CA HIS A 549 -36.12 16.49 -14.54
C HIS A 549 -36.21 15.97 -15.98
N GLU A 550 -35.51 16.63 -16.93
CA GLU A 550 -35.44 16.17 -18.32
C GLU A 550 -34.68 14.85 -18.47
N ILE A 551 -33.58 14.67 -17.72
CA ILE A 551 -32.75 13.44 -17.75
C ILE A 551 -33.48 12.27 -17.11
N LEU A 552 -34.19 12.52 -16.00
CA LEU A 552 -34.93 11.50 -15.25
C LEU A 552 -36.24 11.11 -15.96
N ALA A 553 -36.72 11.92 -16.89
CA ALA A 553 -37.93 11.59 -17.66
C ALA A 553 -37.72 10.31 -18.48
N GLY A 554 -38.28 9.19 -18.00
CA GLY A 554 -38.17 7.88 -18.59
C GLY A 554 -36.96 7.04 -18.16
N ALA A 555 -36.10 7.55 -17.26
CA ALA A 555 -35.06 6.78 -16.60
C ALA A 555 -35.56 6.24 -15.23
N THR A 556 -35.14 5.02 -14.86
CA THR A 556 -35.37 4.54 -13.51
C THR A 556 -34.34 5.17 -12.59
N ALA A 557 -34.77 5.88 -11.54
CA ALA A 557 -33.86 6.55 -10.64
C ALA A 557 -34.26 6.42 -9.16
N LEU A 558 -33.24 6.22 -8.30
CA LEU A 558 -33.34 6.32 -6.86
C LEU A 558 -32.51 7.51 -6.40
N VAL A 559 -33.16 8.56 -5.91
CA VAL A 559 -32.55 9.80 -5.52
C VAL A 559 -32.70 10.01 -4.01
N VAL A 560 -31.62 10.20 -3.30
CA VAL A 560 -31.68 10.71 -1.93
C VAL A 560 -31.77 12.23 -1.99
N ALA A 561 -32.75 12.76 -1.29
CA ALA A 561 -32.95 14.19 -1.22
C ALA A 561 -33.43 14.62 0.17
N HIS A 562 -32.95 15.77 0.56
CA HIS A 562 -33.35 16.47 1.78
C HIS A 562 -34.14 17.76 1.47
N ARG A 563 -34.00 18.31 0.27
CA ARG A 563 -34.59 19.59 -0.10
C ARG A 563 -35.92 19.42 -0.85
N PRO A 564 -36.93 20.28 -0.57
CA PRO A 564 -38.21 20.24 -1.26
C PRO A 564 -38.09 20.33 -2.78
N SER A 565 -37.14 21.16 -3.29
CA SER A 565 -36.84 21.31 -4.71
C SER A 565 -36.46 19.99 -5.40
N THR A 566 -35.65 19.18 -4.73
CA THR A 566 -35.22 17.87 -5.25
C THR A 566 -36.32 16.82 -5.09
N VAL A 567 -37.08 16.88 -3.99
CA VAL A 567 -38.22 15.98 -3.75
C VAL A 567 -39.33 16.20 -4.82
N ALA A 568 -39.45 17.40 -5.35
CA ALA A 568 -40.41 17.70 -6.44
C ALA A 568 -40.12 16.95 -7.77
N LEU A 569 -38.93 16.36 -7.92
CA LEU A 569 -38.57 15.50 -9.08
C LEU A 569 -39.21 14.11 -9.00
N ALA A 570 -39.76 13.72 -7.85
CA ALA A 570 -40.21 12.36 -7.57
C ALA A 570 -41.58 12.04 -8.20
N ASP A 571 -41.70 10.92 -8.87
CA ASP A 571 -42.98 10.26 -9.10
C ASP A 571 -43.53 9.68 -7.80
N THR A 572 -42.65 9.12 -6.97
CA THR A 572 -42.96 8.56 -5.66
C THR A 572 -41.88 8.94 -4.64
N VAL A 573 -42.29 9.31 -3.45
CA VAL A 573 -41.42 9.55 -2.30
C VAL A 573 -41.52 8.39 -1.31
N ALA A 574 -40.38 7.92 -0.82
CA ALA A 574 -40.26 6.94 0.24
C ALA A 574 -39.61 7.58 1.47
N LEU A 575 -40.27 7.53 2.62
CA LEU A 575 -39.75 7.99 3.91
C LEU A 575 -39.06 6.84 4.63
N LEU A 576 -37.75 6.97 4.84
CA LEU A 576 -36.95 6.03 5.63
C LEU A 576 -36.81 6.56 7.08
N SER A 577 -37.44 5.90 8.03
CA SER A 577 -37.39 6.24 9.43
C SER A 577 -37.09 5.00 10.28
N GLY A 578 -36.15 5.12 11.24
CA GLY A 578 -35.77 4.01 12.12
C GLY A 578 -35.26 2.75 11.38
N GLY A 579 -34.76 2.89 10.16
CA GLY A 579 -34.27 1.78 9.35
C GLY A 579 -35.35 0.99 8.59
N VAL A 580 -36.59 1.50 8.52
CA VAL A 580 -37.71 0.92 7.75
C VAL A 580 -38.32 1.95 6.79
N ILE A 581 -38.97 1.51 5.73
CA ILE A 581 -39.81 2.39 4.90
C ILE A 581 -41.11 2.65 5.65
N ALA A 582 -41.18 3.82 6.29
CA ALA A 582 -42.32 4.19 7.13
C ALA A 582 -43.55 4.61 6.31
N ALA A 583 -43.33 5.21 5.13
CA ALA A 583 -44.42 5.63 4.24
C ALA A 583 -43.93 5.76 2.81
N THR A 584 -44.81 5.53 1.84
CA THR A 584 -44.58 5.77 0.41
C THR A 584 -45.77 6.50 -0.20
N GLY A 585 -45.55 7.41 -1.13
CA GLY A 585 -46.62 8.14 -1.80
C GLY A 585 -46.14 9.37 -2.54
N SER A 586 -47.06 10.14 -3.12
CA SER A 586 -46.68 11.44 -3.70
C SER A 586 -46.30 12.44 -2.61
N HIS A 587 -45.40 13.39 -2.92
CA HIS A 587 -44.98 14.47 -2.04
C HIS A 587 -46.15 15.16 -1.36
N ARG A 588 -47.19 15.53 -2.12
CA ARG A 588 -48.41 16.20 -1.63
C ARG A 588 -49.19 15.30 -0.67
N HIS A 589 -49.28 14.01 -0.96
CA HIS A 589 -49.98 13.07 -0.11
C HIS A 589 -49.27 12.90 1.25
N LEU A 590 -47.96 12.74 1.22
CA LEU A 590 -47.15 12.56 2.44
C LEU A 590 -47.16 13.80 3.32
N LEU A 591 -47.08 15.01 2.75
CA LEU A 591 -47.21 16.27 3.48
C LEU A 591 -48.54 16.37 4.25
N ALA A 592 -49.63 15.87 3.66
CA ALA A 592 -50.96 15.94 4.28
C ALA A 592 -51.23 14.82 5.30
N SER A 593 -50.57 13.66 5.16
CA SER A 593 -50.91 12.44 5.89
C SER A 593 -49.85 11.99 6.90
N ASN A 594 -48.61 12.42 6.78
CA ASN A 594 -47.51 11.98 7.64
C ASN A 594 -46.81 13.15 8.35
N PRO A 595 -47.02 13.32 9.65
CA PRO A 595 -46.44 14.44 10.43
C PRO A 595 -44.91 14.43 10.42
N GLU A 596 -44.27 13.26 10.52
CA GLU A 596 -42.79 13.14 10.50
C GLU A 596 -42.22 13.65 9.18
N TYR A 597 -42.88 13.35 8.05
CA TYR A 597 -42.48 13.84 6.75
C TYR A 597 -42.70 15.36 6.61
N ALA A 598 -43.82 15.89 7.14
CA ALA A 598 -44.09 17.32 7.14
C ALA A 598 -43.03 18.07 7.96
N ASP A 599 -42.76 17.63 9.19
CA ASP A 599 -41.72 18.22 10.06
C ASP A 599 -40.33 18.20 9.40
N LEU A 600 -39.99 17.14 8.63
CA LEU A 600 -38.72 17.02 7.93
C LEU A 600 -38.60 18.07 6.83
N MET A 601 -39.67 18.30 6.08
CA MET A 601 -39.68 19.29 4.99
C MET A 601 -39.72 20.75 5.52
N ASP A 602 -40.50 21.03 6.58
CA ASP A 602 -40.59 22.37 7.20
C ASP A 602 -39.27 22.79 7.87
N THR A 603 -38.55 21.83 8.46
CA THR A 603 -37.27 22.11 9.12
C THR A 603 -36.17 22.48 8.09
N GLU A 604 -36.27 21.99 6.88
CA GLU A 604 -35.31 22.31 5.77
C GLU A 604 -35.60 23.71 5.19
N ASP A 605 -36.88 24.08 5.02
CA ASP A 605 -37.23 25.44 4.56
C ASP A 605 -36.74 26.53 5.54
N LEU A 606 -36.75 26.27 6.84
CA LEU A 606 -36.24 27.19 7.86
C LEU A 606 -34.70 27.32 7.84
N LYS A 607 -33.95 26.30 7.39
CA LYS A 607 -32.50 26.38 7.26
C LYS A 607 -32.05 27.12 6.00
N GLU A 608 -32.86 27.15 4.95
CA GLU A 608 -32.58 27.92 3.74
C GLU A 608 -32.81 29.43 3.93
N ILE A 609 -33.61 29.83 4.93
CA ILE A 609 -33.93 31.24 5.22
C ILE A 609 -32.94 31.86 6.25
N ALA A 610 -32.18 31.05 6.97
CA ALA A 610 -31.20 31.46 8.00
C ALA A 610 -29.76 31.45 7.45
#